data_f80dcd1e1e915d222fe7937e3a380bdc
#
_entry.id   f80dcd1e1e915d222fe7937e3a380bdc
#
_cell.length_a   1.000
_cell.length_b   1.000
_cell.length_c   1.000
_cell.angle_alpha   90.00
_cell.angle_beta   90.00
_cell.angle_gamma   90.00
#
_symmetry.space_group_name_H-M   'P 1'
#
loop_
_entity.id
_entity.type
_entity.pdbx_description
1 polymer ?
#
loop_
_entity_poly.entity_id
_entity_poly.type
_entity_poly.pdbx_seq_one_letter_code
_entity_poly.pdbx_strand_id
1 'polypeptide(L)'
;MGGYTSSNSNEIDGIQFSDESAINPSATLTVARSGLAGTNSSSRGYAMGGYTGSYSNEIDGIQFSDETAINPSATLAVARRELAGVNSSSRGYAMGGSTGGSSSEIDGIQFSDETAIDPSATLAVARDGLVGVNSSSRGYAMGGYTGGYSNEIDGIQFSDESAINPSATLAVARQRLAGCQSGGIL
;
A
#
# COMPACT_ATOMS: atom_id res chain seq x y z
N MET A 1 1.41 -11.24 -1.27
CA MET A 1 2.86 -11.04 -1.00
C MET A 1 3.06 -10.78 0.49
N GLY A 2 4.05 -11.43 1.10
CA GLY A 2 4.32 -11.34 2.53
C GLY A 2 3.17 -11.84 3.41
N GLY A 3 3.13 -11.38 4.66
CA GLY A 3 2.06 -11.74 5.60
C GLY A 3 2.57 -12.41 6.86
N TYR A 4 1.64 -12.96 7.65
CA TYR A 4 1.94 -13.60 8.93
C TYR A 4 1.18 -14.93 9.07
N THR A 5 1.91 -16.00 9.39
CA THR A 5 1.35 -17.31 9.72
C THR A 5 1.59 -17.66 11.19
N SER A 6 2.75 -18.11 11.55
CA SER A 6 3.33 -18.18 12.90
C SER A 6 4.57 -17.30 13.01
N SER A 7 5.04 -16.79 11.86
CA SER A 7 6.15 -15.86 11.67
C SER A 7 5.86 -14.98 10.47
N ASN A 8 6.66 -13.96 10.24
CA ASN A 8 6.58 -13.16 9.01
C ASN A 8 6.92 -14.04 7.80
N SER A 9 6.25 -13.78 6.66
CA SER A 9 6.46 -14.49 5.40
C SER A 9 7.06 -13.57 4.34
N ASN A 10 7.83 -14.13 3.42
CA ASN A 10 8.31 -13.50 2.19
C ASN A 10 7.67 -14.08 0.94
N GLU A 11 6.73 -15.01 1.07
CA GLU A 11 6.06 -15.66 -0.05
C GLU A 11 5.32 -14.68 -0.94
N ILE A 12 5.38 -14.93 -2.25
CA ILE A 12 4.57 -14.25 -3.27
C ILE A 12 3.73 -15.32 -3.93
N ASP A 13 2.43 -15.25 -3.75
CA ASP A 13 1.45 -16.13 -4.36
C ASP A 13 0.24 -15.32 -4.86
N GLY A 14 -0.61 -15.93 -5.63
CA GLY A 14 -1.76 -15.25 -6.19
C GLY A 14 -2.67 -16.17 -7.01
N ILE A 15 -3.48 -15.55 -7.83
CA ILE A 15 -4.41 -16.23 -8.74
C ILE A 15 -4.26 -15.69 -10.16
N GLN A 16 -4.23 -16.60 -11.12
CA GLN A 16 -4.30 -16.28 -12.55
C GLN A 16 -5.76 -15.98 -12.92
N PHE A 17 -6.04 -14.77 -13.40
CA PHE A 17 -7.43 -14.38 -13.70
C PHE A 17 -8.03 -15.06 -14.93
N SER A 18 -7.20 -15.58 -15.85
CA SER A 18 -7.69 -16.20 -17.10
C SER A 18 -8.34 -17.58 -16.90
N ASP A 19 -7.90 -18.33 -15.90
CA ASP A 19 -8.33 -19.71 -15.64
C ASP A 19 -8.55 -20.02 -14.16
N GLU A 20 -8.43 -18.99 -13.30
CA GLU A 20 -8.58 -19.08 -11.84
C GLU A 20 -7.61 -20.07 -11.17
N SER A 21 -6.49 -20.40 -11.84
CA SER A 21 -5.46 -21.25 -11.24
C SER A 21 -4.61 -20.49 -10.23
N ALA A 22 -4.14 -21.18 -9.20
CA ALA A 22 -3.17 -20.60 -8.26
C ALA A 22 -1.82 -20.42 -8.94
N ILE A 23 -1.18 -19.27 -8.68
CA ILE A 23 0.20 -18.99 -9.06
C ILE A 23 1.06 -18.94 -7.80
N ASN A 24 2.21 -19.59 -7.87
CA ASN A 24 3.20 -19.66 -6.78
C ASN A 24 4.60 -19.54 -7.39
N PRO A 25 5.05 -18.33 -7.76
CA PRO A 25 6.36 -18.12 -8.34
C PRO A 25 7.47 -18.49 -7.35
N SER A 26 8.64 -18.83 -7.86
CA SER A 26 9.83 -19.03 -7.02
C SER A 26 10.39 -17.70 -6.45
N ALA A 27 9.91 -16.57 -6.98
CA ALA A 27 10.27 -15.25 -6.48
C ALA A 27 9.71 -15.03 -5.07
N THR A 28 10.49 -14.39 -4.22
CA THR A 28 10.07 -14.01 -2.86
C THR A 28 10.43 -12.56 -2.60
N LEU A 29 9.78 -11.95 -1.62
CA LEU A 29 10.24 -10.66 -1.07
C LEU A 29 11.65 -10.83 -0.50
N THR A 30 12.45 -9.78 -0.58
CA THR A 30 13.84 -9.76 -0.06
C THR A 30 13.88 -10.08 1.44
N VAL A 31 12.89 -9.60 2.18
CA VAL A 31 12.77 -9.81 3.63
C VAL A 31 11.35 -10.20 4.00
N ALA A 32 11.21 -11.24 4.82
CA ALA A 32 9.92 -11.69 5.35
C ALA A 32 9.26 -10.59 6.22
N ARG A 33 8.06 -10.14 5.84
CA ARG A 33 7.34 -9.01 6.46
C ARG A 33 5.86 -9.27 6.56
N SER A 34 5.24 -8.65 7.56
CA SER A 34 3.79 -8.59 7.72
C SER A 34 3.30 -7.13 7.82
N GLY A 35 2.00 -6.88 7.65
CA GLY A 35 1.42 -5.54 7.77
C GLY A 35 1.93 -4.54 6.73
N LEU A 36 2.32 -5.02 5.56
CA LEU A 36 2.77 -4.23 4.41
C LEU A 36 1.58 -3.72 3.58
N ALA A 37 1.79 -2.71 2.76
CA ALA A 37 0.83 -2.27 1.75
C ALA A 37 1.20 -2.84 0.37
N GLY A 38 0.18 -3.18 -0.43
CA GLY A 38 0.33 -3.57 -1.82
C GLY A 38 -0.06 -2.44 -2.76
N THR A 39 0.67 -2.30 -3.86
CA THR A 39 0.33 -1.43 -4.99
C THR A 39 0.86 -2.04 -6.29
N ASN A 40 0.39 -1.56 -7.43
CA ASN A 40 0.83 -2.10 -8.71
C ASN A 40 0.81 -1.09 -9.85
N SER A 41 1.70 -1.32 -10.81
CA SER A 41 1.61 -0.80 -12.18
C SER A 41 0.91 -1.82 -13.08
N SER A 42 0.86 -1.55 -14.38
CA SER A 42 0.38 -2.53 -15.38
C SER A 42 1.30 -3.75 -15.54
N SER A 43 2.56 -3.67 -15.11
CA SER A 43 3.58 -4.71 -15.33
C SER A 43 4.24 -5.24 -14.06
N ARG A 44 4.04 -4.59 -12.91
CA ARG A 44 4.72 -4.93 -11.65
C ARG A 44 3.80 -4.80 -10.45
N GLY A 45 3.96 -5.70 -9.49
CA GLY A 45 3.36 -5.58 -8.15
C GLY A 45 4.43 -5.21 -7.12
N TYR A 46 4.10 -4.30 -6.21
CA TYR A 46 5.01 -3.83 -5.16
C TYR A 46 4.43 -4.08 -3.78
N ALA A 47 5.31 -4.44 -2.86
CA ALA A 47 5.06 -4.55 -1.43
C ALA A 47 5.87 -3.46 -0.72
N MET A 48 5.20 -2.62 0.07
CA MET A 48 5.80 -1.44 0.69
C MET A 48 5.68 -1.48 2.20
N GLY A 49 6.76 -1.16 2.90
CA GLY A 49 6.80 -1.11 4.36
C GLY A 49 6.61 -2.45 5.03
N GLY A 50 6.00 -2.46 6.20
CA GLY A 50 5.69 -3.66 6.97
C GLY A 50 6.49 -3.79 8.27
N TYR A 51 6.53 -5.01 8.82
CA TYR A 51 7.19 -5.35 10.07
C TYR A 51 7.98 -6.64 9.96
N THR A 52 9.26 -6.58 10.35
CA THR A 52 10.23 -7.70 10.32
C THR A 52 10.68 -8.14 11.72
N GLY A 53 10.11 -7.55 12.77
CA GLY A 53 10.63 -7.45 14.14
C GLY A 53 10.90 -5.98 14.48
N SER A 54 11.05 -5.13 13.43
CA SER A 54 11.08 -3.66 13.48
C SER A 54 10.26 -3.11 12.31
N TYR A 55 9.93 -1.83 12.34
CA TYR A 55 9.26 -1.17 11.21
C TYR A 55 10.18 -1.17 9.99
N SER A 56 9.60 -1.40 8.81
CA SER A 56 10.33 -1.45 7.55
C SER A 56 9.94 -0.29 6.63
N ASN A 57 10.89 0.19 5.85
CA ASN A 57 10.68 1.13 4.73
C ASN A 57 10.97 0.47 3.37
N GLU A 58 11.25 -0.82 3.33
CA GLU A 58 11.54 -1.55 2.10
C GLU A 58 10.41 -1.47 1.08
N ILE A 59 10.79 -1.36 -0.19
CA ILE A 59 9.92 -1.53 -1.36
C ILE A 59 10.55 -2.64 -2.21
N ASP A 60 9.85 -3.74 -2.39
CA ASP A 60 10.20 -4.83 -3.29
C ASP A 60 8.93 -5.45 -3.90
N GLY A 61 9.07 -6.44 -4.75
CA GLY A 61 7.90 -7.03 -5.38
C GLY A 61 8.21 -8.01 -6.51
N ILE A 62 7.37 -8.01 -7.53
CA ILE A 62 7.40 -8.98 -8.62
C ILE A 62 7.12 -8.32 -9.98
N GLN A 63 7.85 -8.72 -11.01
CA GLN A 63 7.58 -8.46 -12.43
C GLN A 63 6.50 -9.46 -12.89
N PHE A 64 5.40 -9.00 -13.52
CA PHE A 64 4.31 -9.89 -13.93
C PHE A 64 4.61 -10.74 -15.16
N SER A 65 5.50 -10.29 -16.06
CA SER A 65 5.76 -10.97 -17.33
C SER A 65 6.52 -12.30 -17.22
N ASP A 66 7.37 -12.41 -16.22
CA ASP A 66 8.28 -13.55 -16.01
C ASP A 66 8.33 -14.00 -14.54
N GLU A 67 7.51 -13.37 -13.71
CA GLU A 67 7.40 -13.67 -12.28
C GLU A 67 8.73 -13.56 -11.50
N THR A 68 9.65 -12.70 -11.99
CA THR A 68 10.92 -12.45 -11.30
C THR A 68 10.77 -11.42 -10.17
N ALA A 69 11.53 -11.60 -9.09
CA ALA A 69 11.57 -10.63 -7.99
C ALA A 69 12.21 -9.32 -8.46
N ILE A 70 11.65 -8.21 -7.98
CA ILE A 70 12.20 -6.87 -8.16
C ILE A 70 12.53 -6.27 -6.79
N ASN A 71 13.65 -5.57 -6.73
CA ASN A 71 14.14 -4.93 -5.51
C ASN A 71 14.70 -3.54 -5.86
N PRO A 72 13.83 -2.53 -6.02
CA PRO A 72 14.26 -1.15 -6.27
C PRO A 72 15.16 -0.64 -5.15
N SER A 73 16.04 0.30 -5.45
CA SER A 73 16.80 1.01 -4.41
C SER A 73 15.96 2.04 -3.65
N ALA A 74 14.75 2.32 -4.14
CA ALA A 74 13.79 3.21 -3.50
C ALA A 74 13.27 2.60 -2.19
N THR A 75 13.11 3.45 -1.18
CA THR A 75 12.47 3.09 0.09
C THR A 75 11.42 4.13 0.45
N LEU A 76 10.47 3.79 1.31
CA LEU A 76 9.61 4.78 1.95
C LEU A 76 10.46 5.76 2.77
N ALA A 77 10.03 7.01 2.83
CA ALA A 77 10.69 8.04 3.65
C ALA A 77 10.70 7.68 5.14
N VAL A 78 9.62 7.03 5.61
CA VAL A 78 9.47 6.61 7.01
C VAL A 78 9.12 5.13 7.09
N ALA A 79 9.86 4.36 7.90
CA ALA A 79 9.59 2.94 8.16
C ALA A 79 8.26 2.77 8.93
N ARG A 80 7.30 2.04 8.36
CA ARG A 80 5.92 1.90 8.87
C ARG A 80 5.33 0.54 8.55
N ARG A 81 4.33 0.14 9.33
CA ARG A 81 3.46 -1.02 9.08
C ARG A 81 1.99 -0.62 9.13
N GLU A 82 1.11 -1.52 8.72
CA GLU A 82 -0.36 -1.34 8.75
C GLU A 82 -0.81 -0.10 7.97
N LEU A 83 -0.15 0.14 6.81
CA LEU A 83 -0.41 1.23 5.89
C LEU A 83 -1.45 0.83 4.82
N ALA A 84 -2.04 1.83 4.17
CA ALA A 84 -2.87 1.63 2.98
C ALA A 84 -2.05 1.81 1.70
N GLY A 85 -2.26 0.95 0.70
CA GLY A 85 -1.70 1.10 -0.64
C GLY A 85 -2.74 1.61 -1.63
N VAL A 86 -2.37 2.59 -2.46
CA VAL A 86 -3.15 3.04 -3.61
C VAL A 86 -2.21 3.33 -4.78
N ASN A 87 -2.73 3.38 -6.00
CA ASN A 87 -1.92 3.73 -7.17
C ASN A 87 -2.69 4.56 -8.20
N SER A 88 -1.94 5.42 -8.87
CA SER A 88 -2.29 5.99 -10.17
C SER A 88 -1.74 5.07 -11.28
N SER A 89 -1.86 5.49 -12.53
CA SER A 89 -1.22 4.81 -13.67
C SER A 89 0.32 4.86 -13.65
N SER A 90 0.91 5.83 -12.93
CA SER A 90 2.36 6.09 -12.94
C SER A 90 3.05 5.98 -11.58
N ARG A 91 2.30 5.94 -10.47
CA ARG A 91 2.85 5.98 -9.11
C ARG A 91 2.08 5.07 -8.15
N GLY A 92 2.80 4.44 -7.23
CA GLY A 92 2.24 3.75 -6.08
C GLY A 92 2.48 4.54 -4.81
N TYR A 93 1.47 4.63 -3.95
CA TYR A 93 1.53 5.37 -2.68
C TYR A 93 1.24 4.46 -1.49
N ALA A 94 1.98 4.68 -0.42
CA ALA A 94 1.74 4.14 0.90
C ALA A 94 1.24 5.26 1.81
N MET A 95 0.08 5.08 2.43
CA MET A 95 -0.59 6.13 3.21
C MET A 95 -0.81 5.69 4.65
N GLY A 96 -0.53 6.58 5.60
CA GLY A 96 -0.70 6.34 7.03
C GLY A 96 0.18 5.22 7.56
N GLY A 97 -0.33 4.46 8.51
CA GLY A 97 0.36 3.35 9.15
C GLY A 97 0.88 3.67 10.55
N SER A 98 1.66 2.75 11.12
CA SER A 98 2.23 2.85 12.45
C SER A 98 3.74 2.90 12.42
N THR A 99 4.32 3.84 13.19
CA THR A 99 5.76 3.99 13.49
C THR A 99 6.06 3.78 14.99
N GLY A 100 5.11 3.20 15.74
CA GLY A 100 5.02 3.20 17.20
C GLY A 100 3.86 4.07 17.70
N GLY A 101 3.39 4.99 16.86
CA GLY A 101 2.14 5.73 16.93
C GLY A 101 1.55 5.80 15.53
N SER A 102 0.30 6.23 15.39
CA SER A 102 -0.34 6.41 14.08
C SER A 102 0.36 7.50 13.27
N SER A 103 0.46 7.32 11.95
CA SER A 103 1.10 8.23 10.99
C SER A 103 0.10 8.84 10.02
N SER A 104 0.40 10.04 9.54
CA SER A 104 -0.32 10.70 8.44
C SER A 104 0.48 10.73 7.13
N GLU A 105 1.68 10.17 7.10
CA GLU A 105 2.58 10.21 5.94
C GLU A 105 1.97 9.60 4.69
N ILE A 106 2.28 10.22 3.54
CA ILE A 106 2.01 9.70 2.20
C ILE A 106 3.34 9.74 1.45
N ASP A 107 3.88 8.60 1.10
CA ASP A 107 5.09 8.44 0.29
C ASP A 107 4.95 7.22 -0.62
N GLY A 108 5.96 6.88 -1.42
CA GLY A 108 5.85 5.72 -2.30
C GLY A 108 6.90 5.64 -3.40
N ILE A 109 6.47 5.20 -4.59
CA ILE A 109 7.36 4.90 -5.71
C ILE A 109 6.81 5.39 -7.05
N GLN A 110 7.67 5.99 -7.87
CA GLN A 110 7.43 6.27 -9.29
C GLN A 110 7.67 4.98 -10.10
N PHE A 111 6.71 4.55 -10.93
CA PHE A 111 6.82 3.26 -11.64
C PHE A 111 7.79 3.26 -12.83
N SER A 112 8.04 4.41 -13.47
CA SER A 112 8.85 4.50 -14.68
C SER A 112 10.34 4.24 -14.46
N ASP A 113 10.86 4.67 -13.33
CA ASP A 113 12.29 4.65 -12.99
C ASP A 113 12.56 4.08 -11.58
N GLU A 114 11.49 3.65 -10.90
CA GLU A 114 11.54 3.08 -9.55
C GLU A 114 12.20 4.00 -8.50
N THR A 115 12.07 5.31 -8.68
CA THR A 115 12.52 6.29 -7.68
C THR A 115 11.48 6.50 -6.59
N ALA A 116 11.95 6.80 -5.38
CA ALA A 116 11.08 7.15 -4.25
C ALA A 116 10.37 8.48 -4.52
N ILE A 117 9.12 8.57 -4.09
CA ILE A 117 8.34 9.81 -4.06
C ILE A 117 7.91 10.12 -2.63
N ASP A 118 7.96 11.39 -2.30
CA ASP A 118 7.60 11.93 -0.98
C ASP A 118 6.83 13.24 -1.18
N PRO A 119 5.53 13.16 -1.54
CA PRO A 119 4.69 14.35 -1.68
C PRO A 119 4.56 15.08 -0.35
N SER A 120 4.39 16.40 -0.39
CA SER A 120 4.14 17.20 0.81
C SER A 120 2.74 16.99 1.41
N ALA A 121 1.88 16.25 0.71
CA ALA A 121 0.54 15.89 1.17
C ALA A 121 0.61 14.88 2.31
N THR A 122 -0.28 15.05 3.29
CA THR A 122 -0.49 14.11 4.39
C THR A 122 -1.96 13.79 4.55
N LEU A 123 -2.29 12.69 5.20
CA LEU A 123 -3.64 12.43 5.67
C LEU A 123 -4.07 13.52 6.67
N ALA A 124 -5.32 13.89 6.65
CA ALA A 124 -5.88 14.87 7.60
C ALA A 124 -5.80 14.38 9.06
N VAL A 125 -5.89 13.07 9.26
CA VAL A 125 -5.79 12.43 10.57
C VAL A 125 -4.81 11.27 10.51
N ALA A 126 -3.82 11.26 11.39
CA ALA A 126 -2.86 10.16 11.52
C ALA A 126 -3.56 8.86 11.96
N ARG A 127 -3.42 7.78 11.19
CA ARG A 127 -4.11 6.50 11.42
C ARG A 127 -3.25 5.32 10.98
N ASP A 128 -3.48 4.17 11.61
CA ASP A 128 -2.98 2.85 11.19
C ASP A 128 -4.14 1.86 10.98
N GLY A 129 -3.85 0.70 10.41
CA GLY A 129 -4.86 -0.32 10.12
C GLY A 129 -5.99 0.15 9.19
N LEU A 130 -5.69 1.11 8.33
CA LEU A 130 -6.60 1.66 7.33
C LEU A 130 -6.54 0.85 6.03
N VAL A 131 -7.47 1.12 5.12
CA VAL A 131 -7.51 0.49 3.79
C VAL A 131 -7.43 1.53 2.68
N GLY A 132 -6.75 1.18 1.59
CA GLY A 132 -6.67 1.99 0.38
C GLY A 132 -7.71 1.57 -0.66
N VAL A 133 -8.32 2.55 -1.30
CA VAL A 133 -9.08 2.39 -2.54
C VAL A 133 -8.76 3.54 -3.46
N ASN A 134 -8.78 3.31 -4.78
CA ASN A 134 -8.53 4.39 -5.73
C ASN A 134 -9.45 4.35 -6.95
N SER A 135 -9.65 5.53 -7.52
CA SER A 135 -10.12 5.74 -8.88
C SER A 135 -8.92 6.03 -9.78
N SER A 136 -9.17 6.35 -11.05
CA SER A 136 -8.12 6.78 -11.98
C SER A 136 -7.45 8.12 -11.60
N SER A 137 -8.10 8.95 -10.77
CA SER A 137 -7.64 10.30 -10.43
C SER A 137 -7.33 10.53 -8.94
N ARG A 138 -7.78 9.65 -8.05
CA ARG A 138 -7.67 9.84 -6.59
C ARG A 138 -7.42 8.55 -5.86
N GLY A 139 -6.59 8.62 -4.83
CA GLY A 139 -6.40 7.56 -3.83
C GLY A 139 -7.02 7.97 -2.50
N TYR A 140 -7.73 7.05 -1.85
CA TYR A 140 -8.36 7.27 -0.55
C TYR A 140 -7.87 6.27 0.49
N ALA A 141 -7.62 6.76 1.68
CA ALA A 141 -7.42 5.99 2.90
C ALA A 141 -8.70 6.05 3.75
N MET A 142 -9.24 4.91 4.13
CA MET A 142 -10.52 4.82 4.81
C MET A 142 -10.43 4.06 6.13
N GLY A 143 -11.13 4.55 7.15
CA GLY A 143 -11.18 3.94 8.48
C GLY A 143 -9.82 3.96 9.18
N GLY A 144 -9.53 2.93 9.96
CA GLY A 144 -8.28 2.78 10.72
C GLY A 144 -8.44 3.05 12.20
N TYR A 145 -7.30 3.30 12.88
CA TYR A 145 -7.20 3.50 14.31
C TYR A 145 -6.35 4.74 14.63
N THR A 146 -6.82 5.57 15.59
CA THR A 146 -6.17 6.80 16.06
C THR A 146 -6.12 6.89 17.59
N GLY A 147 -6.15 5.75 18.29
CA GLY A 147 -6.50 5.65 19.72
C GLY A 147 -7.94 5.21 19.93
N GLY A 148 -8.75 5.23 18.86
CA GLY A 148 -10.11 4.70 18.74
C GLY A 148 -10.37 4.33 17.27
N TYR A 149 -11.42 3.59 16.98
CA TYR A 149 -11.79 3.28 15.60
C TYR A 149 -12.17 4.56 14.86
N SER A 150 -11.75 4.66 13.60
CA SER A 150 -12.01 5.82 12.74
C SER A 150 -13.04 5.51 11.65
N ASN A 151 -13.83 6.51 11.29
CA ASN A 151 -14.70 6.50 10.10
C ASN A 151 -14.23 7.50 9.02
N GLU A 152 -13.07 8.12 9.21
CA GLU A 152 -12.52 9.10 8.27
C GLU A 152 -12.24 8.50 6.89
N ILE A 153 -12.43 9.35 5.87
CA ILE A 153 -12.04 9.14 4.48
C ILE A 153 -11.24 10.37 4.06
N ASP A 154 -9.97 10.21 3.76
CA ASP A 154 -9.10 11.24 3.22
C ASP A 154 -8.09 10.61 2.25
N GLY A 155 -7.19 11.37 1.66
CA GLY A 155 -6.22 10.80 0.73
C GLY A 155 -5.50 11.83 -0.15
N ILE A 156 -5.27 11.47 -1.41
CA ILE A 156 -4.44 12.22 -2.34
C ILE A 156 -5.08 12.35 -3.73
N GLN A 157 -4.99 13.53 -4.32
CA GLN A 157 -5.28 13.79 -5.73
C GLN A 157 -4.04 13.43 -6.56
N PHE A 158 -4.17 12.57 -7.59
CA PHE A 158 -2.98 12.09 -8.32
C PHE A 158 -2.37 13.10 -9.30
N SER A 159 -3.13 14.10 -9.77
CA SER A 159 -2.67 15.06 -10.78
C SER A 159 -1.64 16.05 -10.26
N ASP A 160 -1.75 16.46 -9.02
CA ASP A 160 -0.94 17.50 -8.38
C ASP A 160 -0.42 17.09 -6.99
N GLU A 161 -0.70 15.84 -6.60
CA GLU A 161 -0.33 15.28 -5.30
C GLU A 161 -0.83 16.10 -4.09
N SER A 162 -1.93 16.83 -4.25
CA SER A 162 -2.56 17.55 -3.15
C SER A 162 -3.37 16.62 -2.26
N ALA A 163 -3.41 16.93 -0.95
CA ALA A 163 -4.24 16.21 0.00
C ALA A 163 -5.73 16.47 -0.29
N ILE A 164 -6.55 15.44 -0.14
CA ILE A 164 -8.01 15.53 -0.22
C ILE A 164 -8.63 15.06 1.10
N ASN A 165 -9.63 15.81 1.54
CA ASN A 165 -10.39 15.53 2.76
C ASN A 165 -11.88 15.76 2.49
N PRO A 166 -12.60 14.77 1.89
CA PRO A 166 -14.02 14.91 1.65
C PRO A 166 -14.81 14.93 2.97
N SER A 167 -15.99 15.53 2.95
CA SER A 167 -16.91 15.50 4.10
C SER A 167 -17.58 14.13 4.31
N ALA A 168 -17.40 13.19 3.37
CA ALA A 168 -17.91 11.83 3.46
C ALA A 168 -17.15 11.01 4.49
N THR A 169 -17.85 10.20 5.26
CA THR A 169 -17.27 9.27 6.24
C THR A 169 -17.86 7.87 6.08
N LEU A 170 -17.19 6.87 6.62
CA LEU A 170 -17.78 5.55 6.76
C LEU A 170 -18.96 5.60 7.74
N ALA A 171 -20.03 4.86 7.45
CA ALA A 171 -21.19 4.79 8.34
C ALA A 171 -20.86 4.24 9.74
N VAL A 172 -19.83 3.40 9.84
CA VAL A 172 -19.36 2.81 11.10
C VAL A 172 -17.85 2.92 11.17
N ALA A 173 -17.33 3.47 12.26
CA ALA A 173 -15.89 3.54 12.54
C ALA A 173 -15.31 2.12 12.73
N ARG A 174 -14.23 1.80 12.01
CA ARG A 174 -13.61 0.47 12.02
C ARG A 174 -12.18 0.49 11.47
N GLN A 175 -11.38 -0.52 11.81
CA GLN A 175 -10.03 -0.76 11.29
C GLN A 175 -9.94 -2.12 10.59
N ARG A 176 -8.80 -2.36 9.89
CA ARG A 176 -8.47 -3.62 9.20
C ARG A 176 -9.54 -4.05 8.20
N LEU A 177 -9.98 -3.09 7.41
CA LEU A 177 -10.93 -3.27 6.33
C LEU A 177 -10.25 -3.93 5.13
N ALA A 178 -11.07 -4.50 4.22
CA ALA A 178 -10.64 -4.83 2.88
C ALA A 178 -11.12 -3.77 1.90
N GLY A 179 -10.30 -3.46 0.90
CA GLY A 179 -10.62 -2.55 -0.19
C GLY A 179 -10.35 -3.20 -1.53
N CYS A 180 -11.12 -2.81 -2.53
CA CYS A 180 -10.90 -3.19 -3.92
C CYS A 180 -10.46 -1.95 -4.70
N GLN A 181 -9.50 -2.13 -5.60
CA GLN A 181 -9.12 -1.11 -6.56
C GLN A 181 -9.91 -1.33 -7.85
N SER A 182 -10.50 -0.27 -8.41
CA SER A 182 -11.06 -0.37 -9.75
C SER A 182 -9.89 -0.39 -10.74
N GLY A 183 -9.68 -1.49 -11.38
CA GLY A 183 -8.64 -1.67 -12.42
C GLY A 183 -8.93 -0.89 -13.69
N GLY A 184 -9.13 0.42 -13.60
CA GLY A 184 -9.12 1.33 -14.74
C GLY A 184 -10.07 1.01 -15.91
N ILE A 185 -11.21 0.34 -15.65
CA ILE A 185 -12.24 0.13 -16.65
C ILE A 185 -13.52 0.88 -16.21
N LEU A 186 -13.58 2.14 -16.52
CA LEU A 186 -14.82 2.87 -16.81
C LEU A 186 -14.50 3.84 -17.95
#